data_ab09cb8b64be66fa62810623d9d5b326
#
_entry.id   ab09cb8b64be66fa62810623d9d5b326
#
_cell.length_a   1.000
_cell.length_b   1.000
_cell.length_c   1.000
_cell.angle_alpha   90.00
_cell.angle_beta   90.00
_cell.angle_gamma   90.00
#
_symmetry.space_group_name_H-M   'P 1'
#
loop_
_entity.id
_entity.type
_entity.pdbx_description
1 polymer ?
#
loop_
_entity_poly.entity_id
_entity_poly.type
_entity_poly.pdbx_seq_one_letter_code
_entity_poly.pdbx_strand_id
1 'polypeptide(L)'
;MWKKTLLFSFPFILGMGLNSPVSAWDTYPTLRLAQADADNTGRNERDRGGTTLTPGDQSSNEADVELTRRIREAVVADDSLSTNAHNVKIITINGKVTLRGPVESEAERAKIVATAEQMAGKNKVDNKLEIDKK
;
A
#
# COMPACT_ATOMS: atom_id res chain seq x y z
N MET A 1 -41.28 21.79 -48.49
CA MET A 1 -42.18 22.89 -48.07
C MET A 1 -42.62 22.61 -46.65
N TRP A 2 -42.30 23.42 -45.82
CA TRP A 2 -42.74 24.19 -44.67
C TRP A 2 -41.74 24.19 -43.51
N LYS A 3 -41.12 25.32 -43.46
CA LYS A 3 -40.30 25.79 -42.30
C LYS A 3 -41.29 26.24 -41.22
N LYS A 4 -41.18 25.71 -40.01
CA LYS A 4 -41.74 26.33 -38.81
C LYS A 4 -40.62 26.69 -37.86
N THR A 5 -40.28 27.93 -37.93
CA THR A 5 -39.45 28.65 -36.97
C THR A 5 -40.28 28.88 -35.70
N LEU A 6 -39.86 28.28 -34.58
CA LEU A 6 -40.38 28.60 -33.26
C LEU A 6 -39.36 29.47 -32.53
N LEU A 7 -39.65 30.75 -32.50
CA LEU A 7 -39.00 31.70 -31.60
C LEU A 7 -39.51 31.43 -30.17
N PHE A 8 -38.63 30.97 -29.32
CA PHE A 8 -38.85 31.02 -27.88
C PHE A 8 -38.17 32.26 -27.32
N SER A 9 -39.03 33.26 -27.04
CA SER A 9 -38.69 34.44 -26.28
C SER A 9 -38.56 34.05 -24.80
N PHE A 10 -37.36 34.16 -24.24
CA PHE A 10 -37.16 34.06 -22.81
C PHE A 10 -37.25 35.43 -22.17
N PRO A 11 -38.09 35.62 -21.16
CA PRO A 11 -38.07 36.85 -20.39
C PRO A 11 -36.85 36.87 -19.46
N PHE A 12 -36.11 37.95 -19.57
CA PHE A 12 -35.02 38.35 -18.70
C PHE A 12 -35.64 38.75 -17.34
N ILE A 13 -35.46 37.88 -16.34
CA ILE A 13 -35.79 38.21 -14.95
C ILE A 13 -34.50 38.69 -14.29
N LEU A 14 -34.48 40.01 -14.13
CA LEU A 14 -33.53 40.73 -13.31
C LEU A 14 -33.92 40.48 -11.83
N GLY A 15 -33.31 39.51 -11.17
CA GLY A 15 -33.48 39.24 -9.75
C GLY A 15 -32.20 39.57 -8.99
N MET A 16 -32.28 40.68 -8.29
CA MET A 16 -31.28 41.20 -7.34
C MET A 16 -30.96 40.15 -6.27
N GLY A 17 -29.70 40.00 -6.02
CA GLY A 17 -29.05 39.92 -4.72
C GLY A 17 -29.53 38.89 -3.74
N LEU A 18 -28.70 37.94 -3.48
CA LEU A 18 -28.33 37.55 -2.11
C LEU A 18 -26.95 36.96 -2.17
N ASN A 19 -26.03 37.80 -1.79
CA ASN A 19 -24.66 37.46 -1.52
C ASN A 19 -24.63 36.57 -0.27
N SER A 20 -24.67 35.28 -0.43
CA SER A 20 -24.39 34.36 0.64
C SER A 20 -23.07 33.64 0.32
N PRO A 21 -21.99 33.98 1.00
CA PRO A 21 -20.82 33.14 0.97
C PRO A 21 -21.14 31.88 1.75
N VAL A 22 -21.70 30.89 1.10
CA VAL A 22 -21.78 29.56 1.68
C VAL A 22 -20.40 28.92 1.51
N SER A 23 -19.52 29.25 2.44
CA SER A 23 -18.32 28.47 2.69
C SER A 23 -18.73 27.17 3.35
N ALA A 24 -19.46 26.32 2.62
CA ALA A 24 -19.89 25.02 3.09
C ALA A 24 -18.81 23.94 2.91
N TRP A 25 -17.56 24.37 2.75
CA TRP A 25 -16.45 23.42 2.54
C TRP A 25 -15.66 23.09 3.81
N ASP A 26 -16.01 23.74 4.94
CA ASP A 26 -15.21 23.65 6.17
C ASP A 26 -15.79 22.67 7.21
N THR A 27 -16.73 21.83 6.84
CA THR A 27 -17.30 20.88 7.79
C THR A 27 -17.27 19.44 7.30
N TYR A 28 -16.22 19.06 6.58
CA TYR A 28 -15.83 17.66 6.70
C TYR A 28 -15.05 17.55 8.01
N PRO A 29 -15.59 16.84 9.03
CA PRO A 29 -14.71 16.39 10.06
C PRO A 29 -13.62 15.65 9.30
N THR A 30 -12.41 16.18 9.31
CA THR A 30 -11.25 15.39 8.99
C THR A 30 -11.41 14.18 9.89
N LEU A 31 -11.87 13.08 9.33
CA LEU A 31 -11.61 11.77 9.89
C LEU A 31 -10.08 11.74 9.97
N ARG A 32 -9.53 12.27 11.06
CA ARG A 32 -8.31 11.72 11.59
C ARG A 32 -8.67 10.26 11.76
N LEU A 33 -8.39 9.47 10.72
CA LEU A 33 -8.08 8.09 10.95
C LEU A 33 -7.08 8.19 12.09
N ALA A 34 -7.56 7.89 13.31
CA ALA A 34 -6.66 7.55 14.36
C ALA A 34 -5.70 6.60 13.66
N GLN A 35 -4.48 7.08 13.41
CA GLN A 35 -3.40 6.17 13.16
C GLN A 35 -3.51 5.27 14.37
N ALA A 36 -4.13 4.12 14.17
CA ALA A 36 -3.93 3.03 15.07
C ALA A 36 -2.42 2.99 15.17
N ASP A 37 -1.89 3.39 16.31
CA ASP A 37 -0.52 3.14 16.67
C ASP A 37 -0.37 1.63 16.54
N ALA A 38 -0.11 1.21 15.28
CA ALA A 38 0.43 -0.09 15.08
C ALA A 38 1.68 -0.07 15.96
N ASP A 39 1.72 -0.92 16.96
CA ASP A 39 2.78 -1.07 17.95
C ASP A 39 4.09 -1.51 17.25
N ASN A 40 4.49 -0.73 16.27
CA ASN A 40 5.57 -0.94 15.31
C ASN A 40 6.53 0.25 15.30
N THR A 41 6.37 1.18 16.23
CA THR A 41 7.15 2.42 16.31
C THR A 41 8.64 2.15 16.40
N GLY A 42 9.07 1.23 17.23
CA GLY A 42 10.49 0.86 17.36
C GLY A 42 11.07 0.17 16.12
N ARG A 43 10.22 -0.53 15.36
CA ARG A 43 10.64 -1.17 14.09
C ARG A 43 10.69 -0.17 12.94
N ASN A 44 9.76 0.77 12.92
CA ASN A 44 9.76 1.85 11.93
C ASN A 44 10.87 2.88 12.17
N GLU A 45 11.29 3.10 13.41
CA GLU A 45 12.44 3.95 13.73
C GLU A 45 13.75 3.36 13.21
N ARG A 46 13.95 2.06 13.30
CA ARG A 46 15.12 1.39 12.71
C ARG A 46 15.19 1.58 11.19
N ASP A 47 14.02 1.64 10.54
CA ASP A 47 13.94 1.85 9.09
C ASP A 47 14.26 3.30 8.70
N ARG A 48 14.07 4.28 9.59
CA ARG A 48 14.44 5.69 9.37
C ARG A 48 15.94 5.95 9.47
N GLY A 49 16.68 5.07 10.12
CA GLY A 49 18.11 5.22 10.35
C GLY A 49 19.03 4.98 9.14
N GLY A 50 18.47 4.66 7.97
CA GLY A 50 19.22 4.51 6.71
C GLY A 50 20.17 3.30 6.62
N THR A 51 20.26 2.48 7.68
CA THR A 51 21.12 1.29 7.71
C THR A 51 20.43 0.00 7.29
N THR A 52 19.12 0.06 7.08
CA THR A 52 18.30 -1.12 6.82
C THR A 52 17.47 -0.90 5.56
N LEU A 53 17.46 -1.89 4.66
CA LEU A 53 16.64 -1.84 3.45
C LEU A 53 15.16 -1.69 3.79
N THR A 54 14.50 -0.76 3.11
CA THR A 54 13.09 -0.46 3.22
C THR A 54 12.39 -0.72 1.89
N PRO A 55 11.06 -0.76 1.82
CA PRO A 55 10.35 -0.80 0.54
C PRO A 55 10.68 0.37 -0.39
N GLY A 56 11.18 1.50 0.15
CA GLY A 56 11.65 2.63 -0.64
C GLY A 56 12.95 2.36 -1.39
N ASP A 57 13.73 1.38 -0.95
CA ASP A 57 14.97 0.94 -1.59
C ASP A 57 14.74 -0.11 -2.69
N GLN A 58 13.47 -0.46 -2.93
CA GLN A 58 13.09 -1.38 -4.00
C GLN A 58 13.67 -0.93 -5.33
N SER A 59 14.32 -1.85 -6.04
CA SER A 59 14.81 -1.60 -7.40
C SER A 59 13.67 -1.21 -8.33
N SER A 60 13.91 -0.25 -9.21
CA SER A 60 13.00 0.11 -10.30
C SER A 60 13.18 -0.78 -11.54
N ASN A 61 14.08 -1.76 -11.49
CA ASN A 61 14.26 -2.73 -12.56
C ASN A 61 13.00 -3.58 -12.69
N GLU A 62 12.47 -3.71 -13.90
CA GLU A 62 11.21 -4.41 -14.17
C GLU A 62 11.22 -5.87 -13.67
N ALA A 63 12.35 -6.57 -13.82
CA ALA A 63 12.50 -7.95 -13.36
C ALA A 63 12.43 -8.04 -11.82
N ASP A 64 13.02 -7.08 -11.10
CA ASP A 64 12.98 -7.04 -9.64
C ASP A 64 11.58 -6.68 -9.14
N VAL A 65 10.91 -5.74 -9.81
CA VAL A 65 9.53 -5.34 -9.50
C VAL A 65 8.58 -6.52 -9.70
N GLU A 66 8.71 -7.23 -10.83
CA GLU A 66 7.90 -8.41 -11.15
C GLU A 66 8.14 -9.54 -10.15
N LEU A 67 9.39 -9.80 -9.77
CA LEU A 67 9.73 -10.81 -8.78
C LEU A 67 9.10 -10.48 -7.41
N THR A 68 9.19 -9.22 -6.97
CA THR A 68 8.55 -8.74 -5.74
C THR A 68 7.04 -8.93 -5.80
N ARG A 69 6.41 -8.60 -6.91
CA ARG A 69 4.95 -8.74 -7.11
C ARG A 69 4.53 -10.19 -6.98
N ARG A 70 5.20 -11.10 -7.67
CA ARG A 70 4.90 -12.54 -7.64
C ARG A 70 5.05 -13.15 -6.26
N ILE A 71 6.12 -12.81 -5.54
CA ILE A 71 6.31 -13.29 -4.17
C ILE A 71 5.18 -12.77 -3.27
N ARG A 72 4.83 -11.49 -3.39
CA ARG A 72 3.76 -10.87 -2.61
C ARG A 72 2.40 -11.53 -2.89
N GLU A 73 2.07 -11.77 -4.14
CA GLU A 73 0.83 -12.45 -4.52
C GLU A 73 0.75 -13.85 -3.91
N ALA A 74 1.83 -14.61 -3.94
CA ALA A 74 1.87 -15.96 -3.36
C ALA A 74 1.75 -15.93 -1.83
N VAL A 75 2.38 -14.96 -1.16
CA VAL A 75 2.27 -14.80 0.30
C VAL A 75 0.86 -14.37 0.70
N VAL A 76 0.24 -13.45 -0.03
CA VAL A 76 -1.12 -12.97 0.27
C VAL A 76 -2.18 -14.03 -0.04
N ALA A 77 -1.96 -14.87 -1.03
CA ALA A 77 -2.88 -15.96 -1.41
C ALA A 77 -2.84 -17.16 -0.45
N ASP A 78 -1.89 -17.21 0.47
CA ASP A 78 -1.76 -18.32 1.41
C ASP A 78 -2.56 -18.07 2.69
N ASP A 79 -3.78 -18.57 2.73
CA ASP A 79 -4.69 -18.44 3.88
C ASP A 79 -4.19 -19.06 5.19
N SER A 80 -3.11 -19.85 5.16
CA SER A 80 -2.51 -20.43 6.36
C SER A 80 -1.54 -19.49 7.07
N LEU A 81 -1.25 -18.34 6.47
CA LEU A 81 -0.40 -17.32 7.04
C LEU A 81 -1.24 -16.33 7.85
N SER A 82 -0.67 -15.82 8.94
CA SER A 82 -1.30 -14.78 9.76
C SER A 82 -1.34 -13.43 9.03
N THR A 83 -2.16 -12.52 9.53
CA THR A 83 -2.21 -11.14 9.04
C THR A 83 -0.84 -10.47 9.11
N ASN A 84 -0.05 -10.74 10.17
CA ASN A 84 1.30 -10.22 10.30
C ASN A 84 2.21 -10.75 9.18
N ALA A 85 2.10 -12.02 8.88
CA ALA A 85 2.85 -12.68 7.81
C ALA A 85 2.49 -12.14 6.42
N HIS A 86 1.23 -11.83 6.16
CA HIS A 86 0.79 -11.17 4.92
C HIS A 86 1.35 -9.74 4.75
N ASN A 87 1.71 -9.07 5.84
CA ASN A 87 2.23 -7.70 5.85
C ASN A 87 3.77 -7.62 5.86
N VAL A 88 4.47 -8.73 5.64
CA VAL A 88 5.93 -8.72 5.56
C VAL A 88 6.42 -7.83 4.41
N LYS A 89 7.53 -7.17 4.64
CA LYS A 89 8.20 -6.33 3.63
C LYS A 89 9.06 -7.21 2.73
N ILE A 90 8.84 -7.12 1.44
CA ILE A 90 9.59 -7.83 0.40
C ILE A 90 10.29 -6.79 -0.44
N ILE A 91 11.62 -6.85 -0.49
CA ILE A 91 12.48 -5.88 -1.19
C ILE A 91 13.40 -6.67 -2.11
N THR A 92 13.36 -6.37 -3.40
CA THR A 92 14.20 -7.05 -4.39
C THR A 92 15.15 -6.05 -5.04
N ILE A 93 16.45 -6.36 -5.02
CA ILE A 93 17.49 -5.54 -5.64
C ILE A 93 18.45 -6.47 -6.37
N ASN A 94 18.61 -6.30 -7.68
CA ASN A 94 19.46 -7.12 -8.54
C ASN A 94 19.17 -8.63 -8.40
N GLY A 95 17.90 -9.00 -8.30
CA GLY A 95 17.45 -10.38 -8.13
C GLY A 95 17.68 -10.97 -6.74
N LYS A 96 18.18 -10.19 -5.77
CA LYS A 96 18.28 -10.59 -4.37
C LYS A 96 17.07 -10.09 -3.60
N VAL A 97 16.37 -11.00 -2.93
CA VAL A 97 15.16 -10.73 -2.14
C VAL A 97 15.53 -10.60 -0.67
N THR A 98 15.13 -9.52 -0.04
CA THR A 98 15.20 -9.34 1.41
C THR A 98 13.79 -9.38 1.99
N LEU A 99 13.56 -10.27 2.94
CA LEU A 99 12.29 -10.45 3.66
C LEU A 99 12.43 -9.84 5.05
N ARG A 100 11.50 -8.95 5.43
CA ARG A 100 11.51 -8.27 6.74
C ARG A 100 10.10 -8.15 7.30
N GLY A 101 9.99 -8.28 8.60
CA GLY A 101 8.74 -8.04 9.32
C GLY A 101 8.46 -9.12 10.36
N PRO A 102 7.39 -8.93 11.15
CA PRO A 102 6.97 -9.89 12.15
C PRO A 102 6.20 -11.05 11.53
N VAL A 103 6.43 -12.24 12.06
CA VAL A 103 5.66 -13.46 11.82
C VAL A 103 5.29 -14.08 13.16
N GLU A 104 4.22 -14.86 13.24
CA GLU A 104 3.75 -15.41 14.51
C GLU A 104 4.45 -16.72 14.89
N SER A 105 5.03 -17.41 13.92
CA SER A 105 5.67 -18.70 14.14
C SER A 105 6.87 -18.95 13.24
N GLU A 106 7.69 -19.92 13.66
CA GLU A 106 8.79 -20.45 12.85
C GLU A 106 8.27 -21.11 11.56
N ALA A 107 7.11 -21.75 11.64
CA ALA A 107 6.48 -22.39 10.48
C ALA A 107 6.10 -21.37 9.40
N GLU A 108 5.52 -20.22 9.79
CA GLU A 108 5.23 -19.13 8.86
C GLU A 108 6.50 -18.55 8.25
N ARG A 109 7.53 -18.33 9.09
CA ARG A 109 8.84 -17.86 8.63
C ARG A 109 9.41 -18.78 7.56
N ALA A 110 9.46 -20.08 7.85
CA ALA A 110 9.97 -21.08 6.92
C ALA A 110 9.17 -21.12 5.61
N LYS A 111 7.84 -20.97 5.68
CA LYS A 111 6.96 -21.00 4.54
C LYS A 111 7.17 -19.80 3.62
N ILE A 112 7.24 -18.59 4.17
CA ILE A 112 7.50 -17.37 3.40
C ILE A 112 8.88 -17.44 2.74
N VAL A 113 9.90 -17.89 3.46
CA VAL A 113 11.26 -18.06 2.92
C VAL A 113 11.25 -19.08 1.77
N ALA A 114 10.61 -20.22 1.93
CA ALA A 114 10.51 -21.23 0.89
C ALA A 114 9.80 -20.70 -0.37
N THR A 115 8.72 -19.95 -0.21
CA THR A 115 8.01 -19.32 -1.31
C THR A 115 8.91 -18.33 -2.07
N ALA A 116 9.66 -17.50 -1.36
CA ALA A 116 10.59 -16.56 -1.97
C ALA A 116 11.76 -17.29 -2.67
N GLU A 117 12.30 -18.35 -2.06
CA GLU A 117 13.38 -19.15 -2.64
C GLU A 117 12.98 -19.90 -3.91
N GLN A 118 11.74 -20.36 -4.00
CA GLN A 118 11.20 -20.98 -5.21
C GLN A 118 11.20 -20.04 -6.41
N MET A 119 11.00 -18.75 -6.16
CA MET A 119 10.88 -17.72 -7.21
C MET A 119 12.21 -17.02 -7.51
N ALA A 120 12.99 -16.71 -6.49
CA ALA A 120 14.26 -15.99 -6.60
C ALA A 120 15.48 -16.92 -6.71
N GLY A 121 15.40 -18.12 -6.18
CA GLY A 121 16.49 -19.06 -6.00
C GLY A 121 17.02 -19.10 -4.56
N LYS A 122 17.43 -20.29 -4.11
CA LYS A 122 17.82 -20.57 -2.72
C LYS A 122 18.88 -19.65 -2.14
N ASN A 123 19.83 -19.17 -2.95
CA ASN A 123 20.94 -18.34 -2.48
C ASN A 123 20.67 -16.85 -2.64
N LYS A 124 19.46 -16.46 -3.04
CA LYS A 124 19.09 -15.07 -3.33
C LYS A 124 18.11 -14.48 -2.32
N VAL A 125 17.79 -15.20 -1.25
CA VAL A 125 16.87 -14.76 -0.22
C VAL A 125 17.62 -14.44 1.06
N ASP A 126 17.52 -13.19 1.51
CA ASP A 126 18.01 -12.70 2.80
C ASP A 126 16.84 -12.64 3.78
N ASN A 127 16.82 -13.56 4.74
CA ASN A 127 15.74 -13.68 5.71
C ASN A 127 16.02 -12.81 6.94
N LYS A 128 15.23 -11.75 7.11
CA LYS A 128 15.21 -10.86 8.28
C LYS A 128 13.82 -10.81 8.93
N LEU A 129 13.08 -11.91 8.85
CA LEU A 129 11.80 -12.06 9.54
C LEU A 129 12.02 -12.31 11.03
N GLU A 130 11.23 -11.66 11.85
CA GLU A 130 11.29 -11.74 13.31
C GLU A 130 10.04 -12.45 13.83
N ILE A 131 10.22 -13.42 14.76
CA ILE A 131 9.08 -14.08 15.39
C ILE A 131 8.55 -13.17 16.48
N ASP A 132 7.29 -12.76 16.33
CA ASP A 132 6.56 -11.98 17.32
C ASP A 132 5.83 -12.94 18.26
N LYS A 133 6.44 -13.24 19.37
CA LYS A 133 5.80 -14.03 20.44
C LYS A 133 4.90 -13.08 21.23
N LYS A 134 3.59 -13.20 20.99
CA LYS A 134 2.58 -12.62 21.87
C LYS A 134 2.53 -13.35 23.21
#